data_eacbd3a04abd0888f39b8462e38f49e9
#
_entry.id   eacbd3a04abd0888f39b8462e38f49e9
#
_cell.length_a   1.000
_cell.length_b   1.000
_cell.length_c   1.000
_cell.angle_alpha   90.00
_cell.angle_beta   90.00
_cell.angle_gamma   90.00
#
_symmetry.space_group_name_H-M   'P 1'
#
loop_
_entity.id
_entity.type
_entity.pdbx_description
1 polymer ?
#
loop_
_entity_poly.entity_id
_entity_poly.type
_entity_poly.pdbx_seq_one_letter_code
_entity_poly.pdbx_strand_id
1 'polypeptide(L)'
;MRAIRHVRAWCQPGQQGSLGLGLIVSLLLLGSHTPVIAQNALLGKTQSAIGTLVVIRPDNIENRLQGQGALQLYEGDVLRTEAASQAVIEVKEGIEVALNENTTLKLLYRWEKANGTTQILRLKQGEIWVKTGPGPKQLEVETPVATAAVRETEFNIKVQEDGQTTLTVIQGTVEFGTAFGTCPIRTSTVSYGVRGKRCTKPEPVDVQPARAWLQGLGK
;
A
#
# COMPACT_ATOMS: atom_id res chain seq x y z
N MET A 1 -64.56 2.79 -34.38
CA MET A 1 -65.69 3.76 -34.26
C MET A 1 -65.15 5.08 -33.78
N ARG A 2 -65.15 6.06 -34.65
CA ARG A 2 -65.59 7.46 -34.49
C ARG A 2 -64.89 8.22 -33.37
N ALA A 3 -64.31 9.46 -33.52
CA ALA A 3 -64.56 10.49 -34.54
C ALA A 3 -63.42 11.57 -34.39
N ILE A 4 -63.11 12.08 -35.52
CA ILE A 4 -62.36 13.31 -35.81
C ILE A 4 -63.17 14.53 -35.31
N ARG A 5 -62.47 15.58 -34.80
CA ARG A 5 -62.90 16.96 -35.00
C ARG A 5 -61.71 17.94 -35.01
N HIS A 6 -61.54 18.51 -36.18
CA HIS A 6 -60.89 19.78 -36.50
C HIS A 6 -61.52 20.93 -35.71
N VAL A 7 -60.77 22.03 -35.51
CA VAL A 7 -61.15 23.42 -35.77
C VAL A 7 -59.93 24.31 -35.58
N ARG A 8 -59.43 24.82 -36.67
CA ARG A 8 -59.35 26.15 -37.23
C ARG A 8 -58.41 27.15 -36.57
N ALA A 9 -57.51 27.57 -37.45
CA ALA A 9 -56.65 28.74 -37.44
C ALA A 9 -57.42 30.06 -37.22
N TRP A 10 -56.79 31.01 -36.54
CA TRP A 10 -57.02 32.43 -36.70
C TRP A 10 -55.65 33.12 -36.86
N CYS A 11 -55.49 33.66 -38.04
CA CYS A 11 -54.45 34.63 -38.44
C CYS A 11 -54.93 36.01 -38.09
N GLN A 12 -54.15 36.86 -37.45
CA GLN A 12 -54.28 38.32 -37.66
C GLN A 12 -52.91 39.02 -37.49
N PRO A 13 -52.70 40.10 -38.23
CA PRO A 13 -51.37 40.67 -38.44
C PRO A 13 -51.15 41.99 -37.69
N GLY A 14 -49.87 42.32 -37.52
CA GLY A 14 -49.42 43.69 -37.50
C GLY A 14 -49.24 44.35 -36.15
N GLN A 15 -47.98 44.56 -35.78
CA GLN A 15 -47.52 45.91 -35.44
C GLN A 15 -45.98 45.96 -35.47
N GLN A 16 -45.49 46.94 -36.21
CA GLN A 16 -44.11 47.39 -36.28
C GLN A 16 -43.74 48.07 -34.97
N GLY A 17 -42.48 47.97 -34.59
CA GLY A 17 -41.96 48.94 -33.64
C GLY A 17 -40.76 48.48 -32.81
N SER A 18 -39.64 49.08 -33.10
CA SER A 18 -38.46 49.38 -32.29
C SER A 18 -37.32 48.37 -32.28
N LEU A 19 -36.27 48.81 -32.93
CA LEU A 19 -34.90 48.41 -32.83
C LEU A 19 -34.42 48.58 -31.37
N GLY A 20 -34.41 47.48 -30.64
CA GLY A 20 -33.74 47.37 -29.35
C GLY A 20 -32.38 46.65 -29.55
N LEU A 21 -31.32 47.41 -29.47
CA LEU A 21 -29.93 46.93 -29.49
C LEU A 21 -29.69 46.14 -28.22
N GLY A 22 -30.01 44.84 -28.24
CA GLY A 22 -29.75 43.92 -27.13
C GLY A 22 -28.28 43.54 -27.08
N LEU A 23 -27.54 44.16 -26.20
CA LEU A 23 -26.19 43.72 -25.79
C LEU A 23 -26.26 42.32 -25.22
N ILE A 24 -25.90 41.32 -26.03
CA ILE A 24 -25.68 39.95 -25.54
C ILE A 24 -24.37 39.98 -24.76
N VAL A 25 -24.46 40.14 -23.45
CA VAL A 25 -23.35 39.91 -22.55
C VAL A 25 -23.17 38.38 -22.47
N SER A 26 -22.31 37.83 -23.32
CA SER A 26 -21.83 36.44 -23.20
C SER A 26 -20.98 36.34 -21.93
N LEU A 27 -21.63 35.92 -20.86
CA LEU A 27 -20.95 35.56 -19.62
C LEU A 27 -20.14 34.25 -19.86
N LEU A 28 -18.87 34.44 -20.26
CA LEU A 28 -17.87 33.34 -20.30
C LEU A 28 -17.71 32.82 -18.86
N LEU A 29 -18.43 31.77 -18.53
CA LEU A 29 -18.14 30.95 -17.36
C LEU A 29 -16.77 30.27 -17.56
N LEU A 30 -15.71 30.96 -17.18
CA LEU A 30 -14.39 30.36 -16.97
C LEU A 30 -14.54 29.36 -15.84
N GLY A 31 -14.85 28.12 -16.21
CA GLY A 31 -14.82 27.00 -15.29
C GLY A 31 -13.39 26.87 -14.74
N SER A 32 -13.17 27.34 -13.53
CA SER A 32 -11.95 27.10 -12.78
C SER A 32 -11.85 25.61 -12.51
N HIS A 33 -11.13 24.89 -13.37
CA HIS A 33 -10.74 23.51 -13.14
C HIS A 33 -9.69 23.55 -12.04
N THR A 34 -10.14 23.47 -10.79
CA THR A 34 -9.24 23.19 -9.68
C THR A 34 -8.65 21.80 -9.93
N PRO A 35 -7.32 21.65 -10.01
CA PRO A 35 -6.72 20.33 -10.12
C PRO A 35 -7.12 19.55 -8.88
N VAL A 36 -7.83 18.43 -9.07
CA VAL A 36 -8.05 17.45 -8.01
C VAL A 36 -6.69 16.83 -7.75
N ILE A 37 -6.01 17.31 -6.70
CA ILE A 37 -4.80 16.67 -6.20
C ILE A 37 -5.28 15.34 -5.62
N ALA A 38 -4.98 14.24 -6.30
CA ALA A 38 -5.23 12.91 -5.78
C ALA A 38 -4.45 12.77 -4.45
N GLN A 39 -5.15 12.79 -3.34
CA GLN A 39 -4.53 12.53 -2.04
C GLN A 39 -4.19 11.05 -1.97
N ASN A 40 -2.90 10.74 -1.79
CA ASN A 40 -2.45 9.37 -1.57
C ASN A 40 -3.13 8.78 -0.32
N ALA A 41 -3.56 7.53 -0.39
CA ALA A 41 -4.23 6.88 0.72
C ALA A 41 -3.31 6.80 1.96
N LEU A 42 -3.83 7.18 3.13
CA LEU A 42 -3.14 6.98 4.39
C LEU A 42 -3.06 5.48 4.67
N LEU A 43 -1.86 4.93 4.82
CA LEU A 43 -1.63 3.50 5.04
C LEU A 43 -1.14 3.16 6.44
N GLY A 44 -0.64 4.13 7.20
CA GLY A 44 -0.12 3.86 8.52
C GLY A 44 0.56 5.06 9.18
N LYS A 45 1.37 4.77 10.18
CA LYS A 45 2.17 5.76 10.91
C LYS A 45 3.47 5.12 11.42
N THR A 46 4.50 5.93 11.61
CA THR A 46 5.69 5.50 12.36
C THR A 46 5.37 5.45 13.86
N GLN A 47 6.04 4.59 14.59
CA GLN A 47 5.98 4.52 16.07
C GLN A 47 7.29 4.97 16.67
N SER A 48 8.41 4.41 16.24
CA SER A 48 9.75 4.72 16.76
C SER A 48 10.83 4.40 15.75
N ALA A 49 12.01 5.01 15.95
CA ALA A 49 13.23 4.65 15.24
C ALA A 49 14.43 4.71 16.17
N ILE A 50 15.32 3.74 16.03
CA ILE A 50 16.69 3.76 16.56
C ILE A 50 17.57 4.16 15.39
N GLY A 51 18.47 5.10 15.55
CA GLY A 51 19.20 5.69 14.42
C GLY A 51 18.28 6.51 13.53
N THR A 52 18.35 6.36 12.22
CA THR A 52 17.61 7.18 11.24
C THR A 52 16.68 6.35 10.37
N LEU A 53 15.38 6.68 10.40
CA LEU A 53 14.40 6.29 9.40
C LEU A 53 14.19 7.44 8.42
N VAL A 54 14.39 7.20 7.14
CA VAL A 54 14.08 8.14 6.06
C VAL A 54 12.78 7.71 5.39
N VAL A 55 11.80 8.59 5.33
CA VAL A 55 10.54 8.40 4.60
C VAL A 55 10.57 9.30 3.37
N ILE A 56 10.61 8.69 2.20
CA ILE A 56 10.66 9.35 0.90
C ILE A 56 9.26 9.32 0.29
N ARG A 57 8.68 10.49 0.07
CA ARG A 57 7.38 10.65 -0.56
C ARG A 57 7.45 10.41 -2.07
N PRO A 58 6.31 10.17 -2.74
CA PRO A 58 6.27 10.03 -4.20
C PRO A 58 6.79 11.26 -4.98
N ASP A 59 6.73 12.45 -4.38
CA ASP A 59 7.28 13.71 -4.91
C ASP A 59 8.75 13.95 -4.57
N ASN A 60 9.44 12.92 -4.05
CA ASN A 60 10.82 12.91 -3.59
C ASN A 60 11.12 13.81 -2.36
N ILE A 61 10.12 14.23 -1.62
CA ILE A 61 10.33 14.89 -0.32
C ILE A 61 10.77 13.86 0.70
N GLU A 62 11.93 14.08 1.33
CA GLU A 62 12.46 13.24 2.39
C GLU A 62 12.08 13.79 3.77
N ASN A 63 11.54 12.92 4.61
CA ASN A 63 11.32 13.17 6.03
C ASN A 63 12.20 12.22 6.83
N ARG A 64 12.94 12.73 7.80
CA ARG A 64 13.81 11.94 8.67
C ARG A 64 13.23 11.87 10.07
N LEU A 65 13.15 10.67 10.61
CA LEU A 65 12.71 10.40 11.98
C LEU A 65 13.85 9.78 12.78
N GLN A 66 14.05 10.30 14.00
CA GLN A 66 14.93 9.75 15.03
C GLN A 66 14.17 9.73 16.35
N GLY A 67 14.25 8.62 17.07
CA GLY A 67 13.52 8.46 18.33
C GLY A 67 12.02 8.16 18.15
N GLN A 68 11.19 8.62 19.06
CA GLN A 68 9.74 8.46 19.02
C GLN A 68 9.10 9.49 18.09
N GLY A 69 8.13 9.09 17.30
CA GLY A 69 7.42 10.00 16.41
C GLY A 69 6.35 9.34 15.56
N ALA A 70 5.21 10.01 15.40
CA ALA A 70 4.06 9.54 14.64
C ALA A 70 3.96 10.26 13.29
N LEU A 71 4.90 10.00 12.38
CA LEU A 71 4.80 10.48 11.02
C LEU A 71 3.79 9.63 10.26
N GLN A 72 2.81 10.27 9.63
CA GLN A 72 1.82 9.57 8.78
C GLN A 72 2.47 9.01 7.53
N LEU A 73 2.11 7.79 7.18
CA LEU A 73 2.61 7.05 6.03
C LEU A 73 1.51 6.88 4.99
N TYR A 74 1.83 7.15 3.74
CA TYR A 74 0.88 7.15 2.64
C TYR A 74 1.28 6.15 1.56
N GLU A 75 0.34 5.86 0.68
CA GLU A 75 0.62 5.06 -0.50
C GLU A 75 1.77 5.67 -1.33
N GLY A 76 2.68 4.80 -1.76
CA GLY A 76 3.85 5.16 -2.55
C GLY A 76 5.06 5.58 -1.74
N ASP A 77 4.91 5.80 -0.41
CA ASP A 77 6.05 6.11 0.45
C ASP A 77 7.08 4.99 0.42
N VAL A 78 8.35 5.39 0.38
CA VAL A 78 9.50 4.50 0.52
C VAL A 78 10.16 4.78 1.86
N LEU A 79 10.24 3.75 2.70
CA LEU A 79 10.90 3.76 3.98
C LEU A 79 12.29 3.18 3.82
N ARG A 80 13.30 3.89 4.33
CA ARG A 80 14.70 3.43 4.32
C ARG A 80 15.33 3.60 5.69
N THR A 81 15.82 2.50 6.26
CA THR A 81 16.70 2.52 7.43
C THR A 81 18.15 2.54 6.97
N GLU A 82 18.98 3.33 7.65
CA GLU A 82 20.41 3.40 7.39
C GLU A 82 21.16 2.29 8.18
N ALA A 83 22.49 2.23 8.08
CA ALA A 83 23.30 1.33 8.89
C ALA A 83 23.07 1.62 10.39
N ALA A 84 23.10 0.59 11.22
CA ALA A 84 22.80 0.65 12.67
C ALA A 84 21.47 1.35 13.01
N SER A 85 20.50 1.32 12.09
CA SER A 85 19.20 1.95 12.27
C SER A 85 18.10 0.92 12.18
N GLN A 86 17.07 1.10 13.02
CA GLN A 86 15.89 0.23 13.07
C GLN A 86 14.64 1.10 13.24
N ALA A 87 13.48 0.64 12.78
CA ALA A 87 12.25 1.37 12.95
C ALA A 87 11.06 0.44 13.18
N VAL A 88 10.05 0.96 13.87
CA VAL A 88 8.74 0.32 14.00
C VAL A 88 7.68 1.22 13.38
N ILE A 89 6.88 0.63 12.54
CA ILE A 89 5.69 1.26 11.95
C ILE A 89 4.46 0.43 12.25
N GLU A 90 3.32 1.10 12.29
CA GLU A 90 2.01 0.46 12.32
C GLU A 90 1.31 0.80 11.01
N VAL A 91 0.99 -0.21 10.22
CA VAL A 91 0.16 -0.05 9.04
C VAL A 91 -1.31 -0.32 9.39
N LYS A 92 -2.21 -0.01 8.49
CA LYS A 92 -3.66 -0.15 8.74
C LYS A 92 -4.02 -1.49 9.37
N GLU A 93 -5.11 -1.49 10.11
CA GLU A 93 -5.66 -2.68 10.79
C GLU A 93 -4.76 -3.22 11.91
N GLY A 94 -3.85 -2.40 12.43
CA GLY A 94 -2.99 -2.76 13.54
C GLY A 94 -1.93 -3.82 13.16
N ILE A 95 -1.50 -3.84 11.91
CA ILE A 95 -0.36 -4.64 11.47
C ILE A 95 0.91 -3.93 11.90
N GLU A 96 1.74 -4.60 12.67
CA GLU A 96 3.01 -4.07 13.14
C GLU A 96 4.14 -4.56 12.24
N VAL A 97 5.01 -3.65 11.83
CA VAL A 97 6.16 -3.93 10.99
C VAL A 97 7.40 -3.29 11.61
N ALA A 98 8.40 -4.10 11.92
CA ALA A 98 9.71 -3.60 12.27
C ALA A 98 10.66 -3.72 11.07
N LEU A 99 11.47 -2.70 10.85
CA LEU A 99 12.50 -2.65 9.82
C LEU A 99 13.87 -2.74 10.49
N ASN A 100 14.69 -3.68 10.07
CA ASN A 100 16.09 -3.78 10.47
C ASN A 100 16.96 -2.78 9.69
N GLU A 101 18.24 -2.70 9.97
CA GLU A 101 19.16 -1.83 9.27
C GLU A 101 19.24 -2.11 7.76
N ASN A 102 19.65 -1.10 6.98
CA ASN A 102 19.84 -1.20 5.52
C ASN A 102 18.61 -1.73 4.77
N THR A 103 17.43 -1.46 5.29
CA THR A 103 16.15 -1.93 4.74
C THR A 103 15.51 -0.86 3.87
N THR A 104 15.00 -1.26 2.70
CA THR A 104 14.21 -0.42 1.81
C THR A 104 12.85 -1.08 1.55
N LEU A 105 11.80 -0.44 2.05
CA LEU A 105 10.42 -0.89 2.02
C LEU A 105 9.52 0.16 1.36
N LYS A 106 8.72 -0.23 0.36
CA LYS A 106 7.70 0.64 -0.24
C LYS A 106 6.31 0.21 0.21
N LEU A 107 5.49 1.18 0.58
CA LEU A 107 4.10 0.96 0.99
C LEU A 107 3.18 1.15 -0.20
N LEU A 108 2.33 0.16 -0.47
CA LEU A 108 1.36 0.14 -1.55
C LEU A 108 0.05 -0.45 -1.06
N TYR A 109 -1.01 -0.30 -1.85
CA TYR A 109 -2.23 -1.09 -1.67
C TYR A 109 -2.79 -1.48 -3.03
N ARG A 110 -3.61 -2.52 -3.04
CA ARG A 110 -4.38 -2.97 -4.20
C ARG A 110 -5.83 -3.14 -3.78
N TRP A 111 -6.74 -2.51 -4.52
CA TRP A 111 -8.16 -2.73 -4.33
C TRP A 111 -8.66 -3.81 -5.29
N GLU A 112 -9.37 -4.81 -4.75
CA GLU A 112 -9.97 -5.88 -5.52
C GLU A 112 -11.46 -5.99 -5.19
N LYS A 113 -12.31 -6.04 -6.21
CA LYS A 113 -13.77 -6.07 -6.04
C LYS A 113 -14.26 -7.25 -5.17
N ALA A 114 -13.59 -8.39 -5.25
CA ALA A 114 -13.96 -9.60 -4.51
C ALA A 114 -13.45 -9.60 -3.06
N ASN A 115 -12.29 -9.00 -2.80
CA ASN A 115 -11.52 -9.18 -1.56
C ASN A 115 -11.32 -7.85 -0.79
N GLY A 116 -11.76 -6.72 -1.33
CA GLY A 116 -11.53 -5.41 -0.72
C GLY A 116 -10.10 -4.93 -0.92
N THR A 117 -9.54 -4.28 0.10
CA THR A 117 -8.21 -3.68 0.02
C THR A 117 -7.15 -4.62 0.57
N THR A 118 -6.17 -4.99 -0.25
CA THR A 118 -4.96 -5.71 0.17
C THR A 118 -3.83 -4.70 0.38
N GLN A 119 -3.18 -4.73 1.54
CA GLN A 119 -1.98 -3.95 1.79
C GLN A 119 -0.77 -4.68 1.20
N ILE A 120 0.13 -3.93 0.56
CA ILE A 120 1.33 -4.50 -0.06
C ILE A 120 2.55 -3.81 0.51
N LEU A 121 3.41 -4.61 1.12
CA LEU A 121 4.73 -4.22 1.59
C LEU A 121 5.77 -4.70 0.57
N ARG A 122 6.29 -3.81 -0.26
CA ARG A 122 7.31 -4.18 -1.25
C ARG A 122 8.69 -4.00 -0.66
N LEU A 123 9.28 -5.09 -0.20
CA LEU A 123 10.62 -5.15 0.35
C LEU A 123 11.65 -5.32 -0.78
N LYS A 124 12.42 -4.27 -1.05
CA LYS A 124 13.45 -4.27 -2.10
C LYS A 124 14.73 -4.96 -1.63
N GLN A 125 15.15 -4.66 -0.42
CA GLN A 125 16.33 -5.21 0.26
C GLN A 125 16.21 -5.05 1.76
N GLY A 126 17.01 -5.77 2.52
CA GLY A 126 17.06 -5.70 3.97
C GLY A 126 16.17 -6.74 4.64
N GLU A 127 15.69 -6.43 5.83
CA GLU A 127 14.97 -7.38 6.68
C GLU A 127 13.84 -6.70 7.42
N ILE A 128 12.67 -7.33 7.39
CA ILE A 128 11.52 -6.89 8.17
C ILE A 128 10.95 -8.04 9.00
N TRP A 129 10.45 -7.68 10.17
CA TRP A 129 9.56 -8.53 10.98
C TRP A 129 8.15 -7.98 10.87
N VAL A 130 7.19 -8.87 10.77
CA VAL A 130 5.78 -8.51 10.62
C VAL A 130 4.94 -9.33 11.59
N LYS A 131 4.02 -8.65 12.27
CA LYS A 131 3.00 -9.27 13.10
C LYS A 131 1.64 -8.72 12.74
N THR A 132 0.75 -9.62 12.30
CA THR A 132 -0.64 -9.30 12.06
C THR A 132 -1.46 -9.66 13.30
N GLY A 133 -2.35 -8.77 13.75
CA GLY A 133 -3.29 -9.10 14.82
C GLY A 133 -4.41 -10.03 14.30
N PRO A 134 -5.36 -10.44 15.17
CA PRO A 134 -6.49 -11.28 14.81
C PRO A 134 -7.43 -10.58 13.81
N GLY A 135 -8.13 -11.37 13.00
CA GLY A 135 -9.15 -10.93 12.04
C GLY A 135 -8.73 -11.02 10.56
N PRO A 136 -9.66 -10.84 9.63
CA PRO A 136 -9.45 -11.05 8.21
C PRO A 136 -8.66 -9.88 7.60
N LYS A 137 -7.36 -9.88 7.81
CA LYS A 137 -6.45 -8.88 7.24
C LYS A 137 -5.81 -9.44 5.99
N GLN A 138 -5.78 -8.62 4.93
CA GLN A 138 -5.11 -8.98 3.70
C GLN A 138 -3.81 -8.21 3.60
N LEU A 139 -2.72 -8.92 3.75
CA LEU A 139 -1.37 -8.40 3.63
C LEU A 139 -0.57 -9.28 2.68
N GLU A 140 0.13 -8.65 1.77
CA GLU A 140 1.14 -9.27 0.92
C GLU A 140 2.49 -8.59 1.15
N VAL A 141 3.54 -9.38 1.27
CA VAL A 141 4.91 -8.88 1.22
C VAL A 141 5.53 -9.33 -0.09
N GLU A 142 5.81 -8.37 -0.96
CA GLU A 142 6.47 -8.62 -2.25
C GLU A 142 7.98 -8.40 -2.11
N THR A 143 8.75 -9.29 -2.71
CA THR A 143 10.21 -9.21 -2.83
C THR A 143 10.61 -9.31 -4.30
N PRO A 144 11.90 -9.13 -4.67
CA PRO A 144 12.35 -9.26 -6.06
C PRO A 144 12.09 -10.64 -6.70
N VAL A 145 11.90 -11.69 -5.88
CA VAL A 145 11.79 -13.07 -6.38
C VAL A 145 10.58 -13.83 -5.84
N ALA A 146 9.89 -13.31 -4.84
CA ALA A 146 8.79 -14.01 -4.19
C ALA A 146 7.72 -13.07 -3.63
N THR A 147 6.55 -13.64 -3.32
CA THR A 147 5.45 -12.98 -2.62
C THR A 147 5.03 -13.82 -1.43
N ALA A 148 4.85 -13.21 -0.27
CA ALA A 148 4.31 -13.83 0.92
C ALA A 148 2.90 -13.27 1.19
N ALA A 149 1.86 -14.12 1.04
CA ALA A 149 0.49 -13.78 1.40
C ALA A 149 0.20 -14.30 2.80
N VAL A 150 -0.31 -13.42 3.68
CA VAL A 150 -0.36 -13.69 5.13
C VAL A 150 -1.72 -13.42 5.74
N ARG A 151 -2.06 -14.24 6.75
CA ARG A 151 -3.21 -14.05 7.64
C ARG A 151 -2.84 -14.53 9.04
N GLU A 152 -3.10 -13.69 10.06
CA GLU A 152 -2.90 -14.03 11.48
C GLU A 152 -1.53 -14.68 11.76
N THR A 153 -0.46 -14.01 11.33
CA THR A 153 0.88 -14.57 11.37
C THR A 153 1.87 -13.64 12.03
N GLU A 154 2.94 -14.22 12.54
CA GLU A 154 4.18 -13.56 12.91
C GLU A 154 5.32 -14.18 12.11
N PHE A 155 6.08 -13.39 11.38
CA PHE A 155 7.15 -13.88 10.53
C PHE A 155 8.26 -12.82 10.32
N ASN A 156 9.41 -13.31 9.90
CA ASN A 156 10.53 -12.51 9.47
C ASN A 156 10.81 -12.79 8.00
N ILE A 157 11.08 -11.76 7.24
CA ILE A 157 11.47 -11.88 5.82
C ILE A 157 12.69 -11.02 5.55
N LYS A 158 13.70 -11.63 4.92
CA LYS A 158 14.97 -11.00 4.59
C LYS A 158 15.25 -11.13 3.12
N VAL A 159 15.65 -10.03 2.49
CA VAL A 159 16.07 -9.95 1.09
C VAL A 159 17.55 -9.57 1.05
N GLN A 160 18.36 -10.43 0.47
CA GLN A 160 19.78 -10.23 0.26
C GLN A 160 20.04 -9.32 -0.96
N GLU A 161 21.26 -8.87 -1.14
CA GLU A 161 21.67 -8.00 -2.25
C GLU A 161 21.44 -8.64 -3.63
N ASP A 162 21.58 -9.96 -3.75
CA ASP A 162 21.31 -10.74 -4.96
C ASP A 162 19.81 -10.97 -5.20
N GLY A 163 18.95 -10.52 -4.28
CA GLY A 163 17.51 -10.67 -4.30
C GLY A 163 17.02 -11.99 -3.72
N GLN A 164 17.88 -12.90 -3.26
CA GLN A 164 17.46 -14.09 -2.55
C GLN A 164 16.62 -13.69 -1.34
N THR A 165 15.49 -14.37 -1.17
CA THR A 165 14.53 -14.09 -0.10
C THR A 165 14.47 -15.25 0.88
N THR A 166 14.68 -14.98 2.16
CA THR A 166 14.49 -15.93 3.25
C THR A 166 13.21 -15.58 3.99
N LEU A 167 12.31 -16.53 4.13
CA LEU A 167 11.09 -16.38 4.95
C LEU A 167 11.16 -17.35 6.13
N THR A 168 11.11 -16.82 7.35
CA THR A 168 11.01 -17.57 8.60
C THR A 168 9.65 -17.28 9.24
N VAL A 169 8.82 -18.31 9.40
CA VAL A 169 7.51 -18.18 10.05
C VAL A 169 7.64 -18.50 11.53
N ILE A 170 7.33 -17.53 12.37
CA ILE A 170 7.41 -17.60 13.81
C ILE A 170 6.11 -18.20 14.38
N GLN A 171 4.97 -17.71 13.87
CA GLN A 171 3.64 -18.19 14.23
C GLN A 171 2.68 -18.11 13.04
N GLY A 172 1.83 -19.14 12.87
CA GLY A 172 0.82 -19.19 11.82
C GLY A 172 1.26 -19.90 10.55
N THR A 173 0.71 -19.50 9.42
CA THR A 173 1.03 -20.05 8.10
C THR A 173 1.10 -18.93 7.07
N VAL A 174 2.13 -18.94 6.25
CA VAL A 174 2.35 -17.99 5.15
C VAL A 174 2.36 -18.75 3.83
N GLU A 175 1.59 -18.29 2.85
CA GLU A 175 1.66 -18.77 1.48
C GLU A 175 2.82 -18.04 0.78
N PHE A 176 3.92 -18.74 0.56
CA PHE A 176 5.14 -18.19 -0.03
C PHE A 176 5.25 -18.63 -1.48
N GLY A 177 5.07 -17.70 -2.39
CA GLY A 177 5.03 -17.91 -3.82
C GLY A 177 6.23 -17.33 -4.56
N THR A 178 6.75 -18.06 -5.53
CA THR A 178 7.66 -17.56 -6.59
C THR A 178 6.95 -17.67 -7.95
N ALA A 179 7.55 -17.17 -9.01
CA ALA A 179 7.01 -17.37 -10.37
C ALA A 179 6.86 -18.85 -10.77
N PHE A 180 7.46 -19.78 -10.02
CA PHE A 180 7.52 -21.21 -10.32
C PHE A 180 6.67 -22.07 -9.38
N GLY A 181 5.92 -21.46 -8.47
CA GLY A 181 4.97 -22.15 -7.61
C GLY A 181 4.95 -21.63 -6.17
N THR A 182 3.98 -22.09 -5.42
CA THR A 182 3.69 -21.67 -4.04
C THR A 182 4.00 -22.80 -3.06
N CYS A 183 4.44 -22.44 -1.87
CA CYS A 183 4.74 -23.32 -0.76
C CYS A 183 4.06 -22.77 0.51
N PRO A 184 3.26 -23.54 1.25
CA PRO A 184 2.78 -23.16 2.57
C PRO A 184 3.90 -23.34 3.59
N ILE A 185 4.30 -22.24 4.22
CA ILE A 185 5.33 -22.21 5.26
C ILE A 185 4.62 -22.07 6.62
N ARG A 186 4.89 -23.00 7.55
CA ARG A 186 4.23 -23.07 8.84
C ARG A 186 5.13 -22.60 9.98
N THR A 187 4.53 -22.48 11.14
CA THR A 187 5.24 -22.15 12.42
C THR A 187 6.56 -22.91 12.57
N SER A 188 7.60 -22.18 12.98
CA SER A 188 8.96 -22.69 13.24
C SER A 188 9.61 -23.35 12.01
N THR A 189 9.31 -22.87 10.81
CA THR A 189 9.97 -23.31 9.59
C THR A 189 10.49 -22.14 8.77
N VAL A 190 11.52 -22.42 7.96
CA VAL A 190 12.14 -21.48 7.01
C VAL A 190 12.03 -22.02 5.59
N SER A 191 11.90 -21.11 4.63
CA SER A 191 11.97 -21.41 3.20
C SER A 191 12.70 -20.28 2.46
N TYR A 192 13.24 -20.62 1.30
CA TYR A 192 14.02 -19.70 0.48
C TYR A 192 13.39 -19.53 -0.88
N GLY A 193 13.25 -18.27 -1.31
CA GLY A 193 12.93 -17.89 -2.68
C GLY A 193 14.20 -17.49 -3.43
N VAL A 194 14.45 -18.14 -4.55
CA VAL A 194 15.60 -17.89 -5.41
C VAL A 194 15.12 -17.62 -6.83
N ARG A 195 15.75 -16.67 -7.51
CA ARG A 195 15.40 -16.32 -8.88
C ARG A 195 15.42 -17.56 -9.80
N GLY A 196 14.36 -17.74 -10.58
CA GLY A 196 14.26 -18.85 -11.53
C GLY A 196 13.94 -20.20 -10.90
N LYS A 197 13.64 -20.27 -9.62
CA LYS A 197 13.31 -21.52 -8.91
C LYS A 197 12.01 -21.41 -8.14
N ARG A 198 11.41 -22.55 -7.86
CA ARG A 198 10.32 -22.67 -6.88
C ARG A 198 10.88 -22.40 -5.47
N CYS A 199 10.03 -21.98 -4.55
CA CYS A 199 10.35 -21.93 -3.10
C CYS A 199 10.91 -23.28 -2.63
N THR A 200 11.89 -23.26 -1.73
CA THR A 200 12.45 -24.51 -1.19
C THR A 200 11.42 -25.21 -0.31
N LYS A 201 11.58 -26.53 -0.13
CA LYS A 201 10.81 -27.27 0.87
C LYS A 201 11.02 -26.63 2.24
N PRO A 202 9.97 -26.38 3.04
CA PRO A 202 10.12 -25.84 4.39
C PRO A 202 10.95 -26.73 5.27
N GLU A 203 11.88 -26.15 6.02
CA GLU A 203 12.75 -26.84 6.97
C GLU A 203 12.53 -26.28 8.38
N PRO A 204 12.55 -27.13 9.44
CA PRO A 204 12.51 -26.67 10.82
C PRO A 204 13.66 -25.72 11.14
N VAL A 205 13.39 -24.66 11.90
CA VAL A 205 14.40 -23.65 12.27
C VAL A 205 14.15 -23.13 13.68
N ASP A 206 15.24 -22.78 14.39
CA ASP A 206 15.12 -21.94 15.58
C ASP A 206 14.74 -20.51 15.13
N VAL A 207 13.62 -20.02 15.65
CA VAL A 207 13.09 -18.69 15.30
C VAL A 207 13.70 -17.57 16.14
N GLN A 208 14.47 -17.88 17.18
CA GLN A 208 15.07 -16.85 18.05
C GLN A 208 15.99 -15.88 17.29
N PRO A 209 16.87 -16.33 16.37
CA PRO A 209 17.67 -15.41 15.58
C PRO A 209 16.85 -14.42 14.74
N ALA A 210 15.69 -14.86 14.21
CA ALA A 210 14.80 -14.01 13.43
C ALA A 210 14.12 -12.91 14.25
N ARG A 211 14.13 -13.00 15.58
CA ARG A 211 13.56 -12.04 16.54
C ARG A 211 14.61 -11.27 17.35
N ALA A 212 15.83 -11.77 17.42
CA ALA A 212 16.85 -11.27 18.35
C ALA A 212 17.10 -9.76 18.21
N TRP A 213 17.09 -9.25 16.99
CA TRP A 213 17.29 -7.83 16.72
C TRP A 213 16.13 -6.92 17.17
N LEU A 214 14.94 -7.48 17.43
CA LEU A 214 13.79 -6.72 17.93
C LEU A 214 13.95 -6.26 19.38
N GLN A 215 14.84 -6.89 20.17
CA GLN A 215 15.05 -6.54 21.58
C GLN A 215 15.42 -5.07 21.75
N GLY A 216 16.22 -4.51 20.84
CA GLY A 216 16.56 -3.08 20.83
C GLY A 216 15.36 -2.16 20.64
N LEU A 217 14.28 -2.65 20.02
CA LEU A 217 13.04 -1.92 19.76
C LEU A 217 11.99 -2.10 20.87
N GLY A 218 12.30 -2.85 21.92
CA GLY A 218 11.38 -3.15 23.03
C GLY A 218 10.26 -4.13 22.66
N LYS A 219 10.52 -5.04 21.72
CA LYS A 219 9.57 -6.03 21.17
C LYS A 219 9.94 -7.47 21.56
#